data_3e043516067b947220d9c23c5c5b1a5f
#
_entry.id   3e043516067b947220d9c23c5c5b1a5f
#
_cell.length_a   1.000
_cell.length_b   1.000
_cell.length_c   1.000
_cell.angle_alpha   90.00
_cell.angle_beta   90.00
_cell.angle_gamma   90.00
#
_symmetry.space_group_name_H-M   'P 1'
#
loop_
_entity.id
_entity.type
_entity.pdbx_description
1 polymer ?
#
loop_
_entity_poly.entity_id
_entity_poly.type
_entity_poly.pdbx_seq_one_letter_code
_entity_poly.pdbx_strand_id
1 'polypeptide(L)'
;MRSYLLIILVILSSAPGLRLCAQDEIAIANGYADKGQYHEAINAYNEILKYSGYEEVNYNLANCYLAVDSLPQAILHYERALRYDPNDVDVLNNLDIARSRVFDQVTVLPEFFLIEYWNSLVRWLSPNGWAGLSVILALLLALMFYLLTYGKINLRIRHSAGLMGLLLGLMVLSLAAGWSGKSKSVADDQAIILEEVLLKSGPDDRSNDVKVLYPGYKIFILDELSGWKKVRTEDREVGYVLPDVFKVI
;
A
#
# COMPACT_ATOMS: atom_id res chain seq x y z
N MET A 1 0.47 -16.80 -38.12
CA MET A 1 1.29 -17.62 -37.18
C MET A 1 1.78 -16.86 -35.95
N ARG A 2 2.21 -15.59 -36.03
CA ARG A 2 2.65 -14.81 -34.83
C ARG A 2 1.57 -14.53 -33.79
N SER A 3 0.31 -14.38 -34.20
CA SER A 3 -0.82 -14.09 -33.27
C SER A 3 -1.20 -15.27 -32.39
N TYR A 4 -1.05 -16.50 -32.88
CA TYR A 4 -1.36 -17.73 -32.10
C TYR A 4 -0.27 -18.03 -31.05
N LEU A 5 0.98 -17.60 -31.30
CA LEU A 5 2.08 -17.76 -30.34
C LEU A 5 1.86 -16.88 -29.10
N LEU A 6 1.33 -15.67 -29.26
CA LEU A 6 0.98 -14.76 -28.14
C LEU A 6 -0.17 -15.30 -27.29
N ILE A 7 -1.20 -15.91 -27.90
CA ILE A 7 -2.32 -16.51 -27.19
C ILE A 7 -1.87 -17.74 -26.40
N ILE A 8 -0.97 -18.57 -26.95
CA ILE A 8 -0.39 -19.72 -26.26
C ILE A 8 0.48 -19.27 -25.08
N LEU A 9 1.24 -18.18 -25.22
CA LEU A 9 2.07 -17.62 -24.13
C LEU A 9 1.22 -17.10 -22.96
N VAL A 10 0.05 -16.48 -23.23
CA VAL A 10 -0.91 -16.02 -22.22
C VAL A 10 -1.59 -17.20 -21.49
N ILE A 11 -1.85 -18.31 -22.20
CA ILE A 11 -2.45 -19.51 -21.59
C ILE A 11 -1.43 -20.29 -20.74
N LEU A 12 -0.14 -20.29 -21.11
CA LEU A 12 0.90 -20.93 -20.29
C LEU A 12 1.25 -20.15 -19.01
N SER A 13 0.96 -18.85 -18.93
CA SER A 13 1.17 -18.04 -17.71
C SER A 13 0.14 -18.31 -16.61
N SER A 14 -0.92 -19.03 -16.91
CA SER A 14 -1.96 -19.48 -15.94
C SER A 14 -1.78 -20.95 -15.58
N ALA A 15 -0.55 -21.38 -15.27
CA ALA A 15 -0.28 -22.77 -14.84
C ALA A 15 -0.99 -23.04 -13.49
N PRO A 16 -2.06 -23.83 -13.46
CA PRO A 16 -2.83 -24.08 -12.22
C PRO A 16 -2.00 -24.85 -11.18
N GLY A 17 -0.94 -25.51 -11.58
CA GLY A 17 -0.09 -26.30 -10.70
C GLY A 17 0.73 -25.48 -9.70
N LEU A 18 1.21 -24.29 -10.07
CA LEU A 18 1.99 -23.41 -9.17
C LEU A 18 1.12 -22.78 -8.07
N ARG A 19 -0.15 -22.50 -8.37
CA ARG A 19 -1.10 -21.97 -7.38
C ARG A 19 -1.54 -23.03 -6.37
N LEU A 20 -1.63 -24.28 -6.77
CA LEU A 20 -2.04 -25.38 -5.89
C LEU A 20 -0.98 -25.63 -4.80
N CYS A 21 0.31 -25.68 -5.17
CA CYS A 21 1.40 -25.84 -4.19
C CYS A 21 1.45 -24.69 -3.17
N ALA A 22 1.25 -23.44 -3.60
CA ALA A 22 1.29 -22.31 -2.70
C ALA A 22 0.12 -22.31 -1.68
N GLN A 23 -1.07 -22.76 -2.07
CA GLN A 23 -2.21 -22.89 -1.16
C GLN A 23 -1.98 -23.96 -0.09
N ASP A 24 -1.34 -25.09 -0.45
CA ASP A 24 -1.01 -26.15 0.50
C ASP A 24 0.03 -25.65 1.53
N GLU A 25 1.03 -24.89 1.10
CA GLU A 25 2.05 -24.30 1.97
C GLU A 25 1.45 -23.27 2.94
N ILE A 26 0.53 -22.40 2.47
CA ILE A 26 -0.19 -21.46 3.31
C ILE A 26 -1.05 -22.19 4.34
N ALA A 27 -1.75 -23.26 3.94
CA ALA A 27 -2.56 -24.06 4.86
C ALA A 27 -1.71 -24.72 5.97
N ILE A 28 -0.49 -25.18 5.65
CA ILE A 28 0.45 -25.69 6.64
C ILE A 28 0.88 -24.61 7.61
N ALA A 29 1.24 -23.42 7.12
CA ALA A 29 1.64 -22.28 7.96
C ALA A 29 0.50 -21.83 8.87
N ASN A 30 -0.73 -21.72 8.34
CA ASN A 30 -1.94 -21.43 9.13
C ASN A 30 -2.14 -22.51 10.23
N GLY A 31 -1.93 -23.78 9.89
CA GLY A 31 -2.04 -24.88 10.86
C GLY A 31 -1.03 -24.82 12.01
N TYR A 32 0.15 -24.26 11.82
CA TYR A 32 1.09 -23.96 12.91
C TYR A 32 0.58 -22.78 13.76
N ALA A 33 0.10 -21.71 13.13
CA ALA A 33 -0.43 -20.55 13.83
C ALA A 33 -1.64 -20.91 14.71
N ASP A 34 -2.58 -21.70 14.20
CA ASP A 34 -3.79 -22.15 14.90
C ASP A 34 -3.45 -23.01 16.16
N LYS A 35 -2.32 -23.72 16.14
CA LYS A 35 -1.81 -24.48 17.28
C LYS A 35 -0.98 -23.67 18.25
N GLY A 36 -0.82 -22.35 18.01
CA GLY A 36 0.04 -21.48 18.83
C GLY A 36 1.54 -21.69 18.60
N GLN A 37 1.93 -22.44 17.55
CA GLN A 37 3.32 -22.68 17.17
C GLN A 37 3.80 -21.51 16.29
N TYR A 38 3.88 -20.30 16.90
CA TYR A 38 4.10 -19.06 16.16
C TYR A 38 5.48 -19.01 15.49
N HIS A 39 6.53 -19.57 16.09
CA HIS A 39 7.87 -19.57 15.50
C HIS A 39 7.94 -20.46 14.25
N GLU A 40 7.29 -21.61 14.26
CA GLU A 40 7.17 -22.51 13.13
C GLU A 40 6.34 -21.85 12.01
N ALA A 41 5.23 -21.20 12.38
CA ALA A 41 4.41 -20.44 11.44
C ALA A 41 5.19 -19.30 10.78
N ILE A 42 5.96 -18.53 11.56
CA ILE A 42 6.83 -17.44 11.05
C ILE A 42 7.83 -17.99 10.01
N ASN A 43 8.47 -19.11 10.32
CA ASN A 43 9.43 -19.72 9.39
C ASN A 43 8.72 -20.15 8.10
N ALA A 44 7.58 -20.83 8.21
CA ALA A 44 6.82 -21.29 7.05
C ALA A 44 6.33 -20.12 6.18
N TYR A 45 5.75 -19.05 6.76
CA TYR A 45 5.34 -17.86 6.02
C TYR A 45 6.52 -17.14 5.35
N ASN A 46 7.67 -17.03 6.03
CA ASN A 46 8.85 -16.40 5.44
C ASN A 46 9.38 -17.19 4.23
N GLU A 47 9.29 -18.52 4.24
CA GLU A 47 9.63 -19.33 3.05
C GLU A 47 8.68 -19.03 1.88
N ILE A 48 7.37 -18.94 2.13
CA ILE A 48 6.37 -18.61 1.11
C ILE A 48 6.68 -17.23 0.50
N LEU A 49 7.02 -16.23 1.32
CA LEU A 49 7.30 -14.86 0.87
C LEU A 49 8.56 -14.72 0.00
N LYS A 50 9.46 -15.72 -0.02
CA LYS A 50 10.60 -15.73 -0.96
C LYS A 50 10.17 -15.87 -2.41
N TYR A 51 9.03 -16.51 -2.66
CA TYR A 51 8.57 -16.84 -4.01
C TYR A 51 7.40 -15.98 -4.48
N SER A 52 6.63 -15.39 -3.55
CA SER A 52 5.48 -14.54 -3.90
C SER A 52 5.01 -13.71 -2.70
N GLY A 53 4.68 -12.45 -2.96
CA GLY A 53 4.07 -11.57 -1.96
C GLY A 53 2.55 -11.74 -1.99
N TYR A 54 1.98 -12.42 -1.02
CA TYR A 54 0.53 -12.51 -0.83
C TYR A 54 0.10 -11.60 0.33
N GLU A 55 -1.02 -10.91 0.15
CA GLU A 55 -1.65 -10.10 1.20
C GLU A 55 -1.91 -10.93 2.46
N GLU A 56 -2.64 -12.04 2.30
CA GLU A 56 -3.00 -12.96 3.39
C GLU A 56 -1.77 -13.46 4.16
N VAL A 57 -0.68 -13.77 3.46
CA VAL A 57 0.56 -14.23 4.09
C VAL A 57 1.19 -13.13 4.94
N ASN A 58 1.24 -11.89 4.45
CA ASN A 58 1.75 -10.76 5.24
C ASN A 58 0.90 -10.49 6.48
N TYR A 59 -0.42 -10.54 6.36
CA TYR A 59 -1.33 -10.37 7.50
C TYR A 59 -1.15 -11.45 8.57
N ASN A 60 -1.15 -12.72 8.17
CA ASN A 60 -1.01 -13.85 9.10
C ASN A 60 0.38 -13.89 9.73
N LEU A 61 1.43 -13.57 8.97
CA LEU A 61 2.79 -13.44 9.48
C LEU A 61 2.90 -12.31 10.51
N ALA A 62 2.27 -11.16 10.23
CA ALA A 62 2.22 -10.05 11.17
C ALA A 62 1.53 -10.43 12.49
N ASN A 63 0.41 -11.19 12.42
CA ASN A 63 -0.27 -11.71 13.60
C ASN A 63 0.64 -12.65 14.42
N CYS A 64 1.42 -13.50 13.75
CA CYS A 64 2.38 -14.37 14.44
C CYS A 64 3.50 -13.55 15.11
N TYR A 65 4.05 -12.54 14.43
CA TYR A 65 5.05 -11.64 15.04
C TYR A 65 4.47 -10.86 16.23
N LEU A 66 3.23 -10.40 16.13
CA LEU A 66 2.53 -9.72 17.23
C LEU A 66 2.34 -10.66 18.44
N ALA A 67 2.02 -11.93 18.19
CA ALA A 67 1.84 -12.95 19.24
C ALA A 67 3.13 -13.27 19.99
N VAL A 68 4.31 -13.16 19.34
CA VAL A 68 5.62 -13.33 19.97
C VAL A 68 6.27 -12.00 20.38
N ASP A 69 5.48 -10.93 20.44
CA ASP A 69 5.89 -9.55 20.83
C ASP A 69 7.03 -8.96 20.00
N SER A 70 7.16 -9.41 18.75
CA SER A 70 8.12 -8.87 17.77
C SER A 70 7.48 -7.70 17.01
N LEU A 71 7.29 -6.58 17.72
CA LEU A 71 6.49 -5.44 17.24
C LEU A 71 6.97 -4.82 15.93
N PRO A 72 8.30 -4.58 15.69
CA PRO A 72 8.76 -3.96 14.45
C PRO A 72 8.45 -4.82 13.22
N GLN A 73 8.61 -6.15 13.34
CA GLN A 73 8.30 -7.10 12.28
C GLN A 73 6.80 -7.19 12.05
N ALA A 74 5.99 -7.18 13.11
CA ALA A 74 4.53 -7.15 12.99
C ALA A 74 4.08 -5.89 12.23
N ILE A 75 4.56 -4.71 12.61
CA ILE A 75 4.27 -3.44 11.94
C ILE A 75 4.68 -3.49 10.46
N LEU A 76 5.89 -3.97 10.16
CA LEU A 76 6.39 -4.12 8.79
C LEU A 76 5.43 -4.94 7.92
N HIS A 77 5.00 -6.09 8.43
CA HIS A 77 4.16 -7.01 7.64
C HIS A 77 2.70 -6.55 7.56
N TYR A 78 2.14 -5.87 8.58
CA TYR A 78 0.85 -5.19 8.46
C TYR A 78 0.88 -4.08 7.42
N GLU A 79 1.92 -3.25 7.41
CA GLU A 79 2.09 -2.21 6.39
C GLU A 79 2.21 -2.80 4.97
N ARG A 80 2.90 -3.95 4.83
CA ARG A 80 2.96 -4.68 3.57
C ARG A 80 1.61 -5.25 3.13
N ALA A 81 0.80 -5.76 4.07
CA ALA A 81 -0.56 -6.19 3.78
C ALA A 81 -1.42 -5.04 3.27
N LEU A 82 -1.34 -3.85 3.90
CA LEU A 82 -2.07 -2.65 3.49
C LEU A 82 -1.67 -2.12 2.10
N ARG A 83 -0.54 -2.52 1.53
CA ARG A 83 -0.21 -2.19 0.13
C ARG A 83 -1.14 -2.88 -0.87
N TYR A 84 -1.69 -4.04 -0.52
CA TYR A 84 -2.64 -4.80 -1.36
C TYR A 84 -4.07 -4.31 -1.15
N ASP A 85 -4.53 -4.23 0.10
CA ASP A 85 -5.80 -3.60 0.47
C ASP A 85 -5.60 -2.53 1.55
N PRO A 86 -5.52 -1.25 1.15
CA PRO A 86 -5.35 -0.12 2.07
C PRO A 86 -6.54 0.10 3.03
N ASN A 87 -7.65 -0.59 2.81
CA ASN A 87 -8.90 -0.41 3.57
C ASN A 87 -9.26 -1.63 4.43
N ASP A 88 -8.41 -2.64 4.49
CA ASP A 88 -8.65 -3.80 5.34
C ASP A 88 -8.70 -3.38 6.81
N VAL A 89 -9.91 -3.48 7.38
CA VAL A 89 -10.20 -3.01 8.75
C VAL A 89 -9.48 -3.86 9.79
N ASP A 90 -9.32 -5.16 9.55
CA ASP A 90 -8.67 -6.08 10.48
C ASP A 90 -7.16 -5.80 10.54
N VAL A 91 -6.54 -5.56 9.38
CA VAL A 91 -5.14 -5.16 9.30
C VAL A 91 -4.90 -3.80 9.98
N LEU A 92 -5.76 -2.81 9.71
CA LEU A 92 -5.66 -1.48 10.34
C LEU A 92 -5.77 -1.55 11.86
N ASN A 93 -6.74 -2.29 12.39
CA ASN A 93 -6.93 -2.45 13.83
C ASN A 93 -5.72 -3.12 14.49
N ASN A 94 -5.20 -4.19 13.90
CA ASN A 94 -4.05 -4.91 14.44
C ASN A 94 -2.77 -4.08 14.34
N LEU A 95 -2.60 -3.30 13.28
CA LEU A 95 -1.50 -2.34 13.15
C LEU A 95 -1.53 -1.28 14.25
N ASP A 96 -2.71 -0.73 14.55
CA ASP A 96 -2.88 0.24 15.62
C ASP A 96 -2.56 -0.37 16.99
N ILE A 97 -2.96 -1.63 17.23
CA ILE A 97 -2.58 -2.37 18.44
C ILE A 97 -1.05 -2.53 18.52
N ALA A 98 -0.39 -2.94 17.42
CA ALA A 98 1.06 -3.10 17.39
C ALA A 98 1.78 -1.77 17.66
N ARG A 99 1.36 -0.69 17.01
CA ARG A 99 1.91 0.66 17.18
C ARG A 99 1.73 1.20 18.58
N SER A 100 0.58 0.95 19.22
CA SER A 100 0.31 1.39 20.59
C SER A 100 1.23 0.79 21.65
N ARG A 101 1.89 -0.34 21.33
CA ARG A 101 2.84 -1.03 22.20
C ARG A 101 4.30 -0.59 21.99
N VAL A 102 4.60 0.16 20.93
CA VAL A 102 5.94 0.72 20.69
C VAL A 102 6.23 1.77 21.76
N PHE A 103 7.47 1.77 22.29
CA PHE A 103 7.88 2.54 23.46
C PHE A 103 7.71 4.06 23.31
N ASP A 104 7.91 4.58 22.11
CA ASP A 104 7.75 6.01 21.82
C ASP A 104 6.67 6.18 20.74
N GLN A 105 5.50 6.65 21.17
CA GLN A 105 4.43 6.96 20.22
C GLN A 105 4.77 8.26 19.49
N VAL A 106 5.05 8.15 18.21
CA VAL A 106 5.25 9.33 17.37
C VAL A 106 3.98 10.16 17.37
N THR A 107 4.11 11.39 17.86
CA THR A 107 3.04 12.37 17.71
C THR A 107 2.96 12.75 16.23
N VAL A 108 2.14 12.03 15.48
CA VAL A 108 1.89 12.37 14.07
C VAL A 108 1.25 13.75 14.03
N LEU A 109 1.94 14.70 13.39
CA LEU A 109 1.38 16.04 13.21
C LEU A 109 0.08 15.94 12.40
N PRO A 110 -1.02 16.55 12.87
CA PRO A 110 -2.29 16.49 12.16
C PRO A 110 -2.11 17.00 10.72
N GLU A 111 -2.55 16.20 9.76
CA GLU A 111 -2.58 16.64 8.36
C GLU A 111 -3.60 17.77 8.19
N PHE A 112 -3.36 18.62 7.20
CA PHE A 112 -4.32 19.63 6.83
C PHE A 112 -5.66 18.98 6.46
N PHE A 113 -6.76 19.42 7.05
CA PHE A 113 -8.07 18.77 6.98
C PHE A 113 -8.54 18.42 5.55
N LEU A 114 -8.18 19.23 4.53
CA LEU A 114 -8.52 18.93 3.13
C LEU A 114 -7.77 17.70 2.60
N ILE A 115 -6.56 17.43 3.10
CA ILE A 115 -5.79 16.23 2.73
C ILE A 115 -6.46 15.01 3.34
N GLU A 116 -6.94 15.12 4.58
CA GLU A 116 -7.66 14.05 5.26
C GLU A 116 -8.98 13.71 4.54
N TYR A 117 -9.78 14.73 4.17
CA TYR A 117 -10.98 14.54 3.34
C TYR A 117 -10.67 13.92 1.98
N TRP A 118 -9.60 14.36 1.31
CA TRP A 118 -9.16 13.77 0.04
C TRP A 118 -8.76 12.31 0.22
N ASN A 119 -7.95 12.01 1.24
CA ASN A 119 -7.53 10.65 1.55
C ASN A 119 -8.72 9.74 1.90
N SER A 120 -9.70 10.26 2.63
CA SER A 120 -10.94 9.56 2.93
C SER A 120 -11.75 9.25 1.67
N LEU A 121 -11.88 10.21 0.74
CA LEU A 121 -12.54 10.01 -0.55
C LEU A 121 -11.82 8.95 -1.39
N VAL A 122 -10.49 9.02 -1.49
CA VAL A 122 -9.67 8.08 -2.27
C VAL A 122 -9.83 6.64 -1.76
N ARG A 123 -9.99 6.46 -0.44
CA ARG A 123 -10.20 5.16 0.19
C ARG A 123 -11.57 4.51 -0.07
N TRP A 124 -12.55 5.24 -0.61
CA TRP A 124 -13.89 4.68 -0.88
C TRP A 124 -13.89 3.56 -1.91
N LEU A 125 -12.97 3.60 -2.86
CA LEU A 125 -12.81 2.59 -3.90
C LEU A 125 -11.33 2.25 -4.05
N SER A 126 -11.05 1.00 -4.45
CA SER A 126 -9.71 0.62 -4.89
C SER A 126 -9.27 1.43 -6.11
N PRO A 127 -7.97 1.56 -6.40
CA PRO A 127 -7.49 2.24 -7.61
C PRO A 127 -8.14 1.71 -8.89
N ASN A 128 -8.37 0.40 -8.98
CA ASN A 128 -9.07 -0.23 -10.11
C ASN A 128 -10.56 0.12 -10.12
N GLY A 129 -11.19 0.28 -8.96
CA GLY A 129 -12.59 0.72 -8.84
C GLY A 129 -12.77 2.15 -9.35
N TRP A 130 -11.86 3.06 -9.01
CA TRP A 130 -11.84 4.43 -9.54
C TRP A 130 -11.62 4.46 -11.06
N ALA A 131 -10.72 3.60 -11.60
CA ALA A 131 -10.53 3.46 -13.05
C ALA A 131 -11.81 2.96 -13.74
N GLY A 132 -12.47 1.96 -13.17
CA GLY A 132 -13.76 1.45 -13.67
C GLY A 132 -14.85 2.53 -13.69
N LEU A 133 -14.96 3.33 -12.62
CA LEU A 133 -15.89 4.45 -12.54
C LEU A 133 -15.61 5.50 -13.64
N SER A 134 -14.32 5.78 -13.90
CA SER A 134 -13.92 6.71 -14.97
C SER A 134 -14.36 6.22 -16.35
N VAL A 135 -14.25 4.92 -16.63
CA VAL A 135 -14.72 4.31 -17.88
C VAL A 135 -16.23 4.43 -18.01
N ILE A 136 -16.99 4.15 -16.95
CA ILE A 136 -18.45 4.29 -16.94
C ILE A 136 -18.87 5.73 -17.25
N LEU A 137 -18.23 6.71 -16.60
CA LEU A 137 -18.50 8.13 -16.83
C LEU A 137 -18.15 8.56 -18.26
N ALA A 138 -17.06 8.05 -18.84
CA ALA A 138 -16.70 8.30 -20.23
C ALA A 138 -17.75 7.74 -21.21
N LEU A 139 -18.26 6.52 -20.95
CA LEU A 139 -19.33 5.92 -21.77
C LEU A 139 -20.64 6.72 -21.67
N LEU A 140 -20.99 7.21 -20.47
CA LEU A 140 -22.16 8.07 -20.29
C LEU A 140 -22.02 9.40 -21.02
N LEU A 141 -20.83 10.01 -21.00
CA LEU A 141 -20.53 11.22 -21.78
C LEU A 141 -20.68 10.96 -23.28
N ALA A 142 -20.10 9.87 -23.78
CA ALA A 142 -20.20 9.49 -25.20
C ALA A 142 -21.67 9.22 -25.61
N LEU A 143 -22.43 8.51 -24.79
CA LEU A 143 -23.85 8.25 -25.02
C LEU A 143 -24.65 9.56 -25.04
N MET A 144 -24.43 10.43 -24.07
CA MET A 144 -25.10 11.73 -23.99
C MET A 144 -24.77 12.60 -25.21
N PHE A 145 -23.49 12.65 -25.62
CA PHE A 145 -23.08 13.35 -26.84
C PHE A 145 -23.78 12.79 -28.09
N TYR A 146 -23.85 11.46 -28.23
CA TYR A 146 -24.56 10.79 -29.32
C TYR A 146 -26.06 11.16 -29.34
N LEU A 147 -26.73 11.10 -28.21
CA LEU A 147 -28.15 11.43 -28.08
C LEU A 147 -28.45 12.91 -28.40
N LEU A 148 -27.58 13.82 -28.05
CA LEU A 148 -27.69 15.26 -28.36
C LEU A 148 -27.47 15.54 -29.85
N THR A 149 -26.58 14.76 -30.49
CA THR A 149 -26.19 15.02 -31.89
C THR A 149 -27.14 14.35 -32.87
N TYR A 150 -27.55 13.11 -32.58
CA TYR A 150 -28.36 12.26 -33.48
C TYR A 150 -29.72 11.93 -32.94
N GLY A 151 -29.96 12.08 -31.64
CA GLY A 151 -31.26 11.84 -31.00
C GLY A 151 -32.23 13.02 -31.25
N LYS A 152 -33.50 12.73 -31.42
CA LYS A 152 -34.54 13.76 -31.52
C LYS A 152 -34.96 14.33 -30.15
N ILE A 153 -34.04 14.32 -29.19
CA ILE A 153 -34.28 14.76 -27.80
C ILE A 153 -34.12 16.27 -27.72
N ASN A 154 -35.21 16.99 -27.53
CA ASN A 154 -35.22 18.46 -27.38
C ASN A 154 -34.84 18.87 -25.92
N LEU A 155 -33.67 18.46 -25.44
CA LEU A 155 -33.12 18.99 -24.19
C LEU A 155 -32.68 20.43 -24.44
N ARG A 156 -33.13 21.37 -23.58
CA ARG A 156 -32.66 22.75 -23.66
C ARG A 156 -31.12 22.74 -23.56
N ILE A 157 -30.44 23.22 -24.57
CA ILE A 157 -28.95 23.23 -24.72
C ILE A 157 -28.23 23.65 -23.45
N ARG A 158 -28.80 24.59 -22.69
CA ARG A 158 -28.25 25.09 -21.44
C ARG A 158 -28.16 24.02 -20.33
N HIS A 159 -29.12 23.09 -20.24
CA HIS A 159 -29.12 22.04 -19.21
C HIS A 159 -28.24 20.86 -19.63
N SER A 160 -28.15 20.57 -20.92
CA SER A 160 -27.26 19.51 -21.44
C SER A 160 -25.80 19.88 -21.28
N ALA A 161 -25.41 21.15 -21.53
CA ALA A 161 -24.05 21.61 -21.31
C ALA A 161 -23.63 21.52 -19.83
N GLY A 162 -24.54 21.91 -18.89
CA GLY A 162 -24.28 21.77 -17.46
C GLY A 162 -24.08 20.33 -17.02
N LEU A 163 -24.93 19.39 -17.50
CA LEU A 163 -24.82 17.98 -17.18
C LEU A 163 -23.55 17.35 -17.77
N MET A 164 -23.16 17.72 -18.99
CA MET A 164 -21.89 17.28 -19.59
C MET A 164 -20.69 17.80 -18.79
N GLY A 165 -20.72 19.06 -18.36
CA GLY A 165 -19.67 19.63 -17.50
C GLY A 165 -19.56 18.90 -16.16
N LEU A 166 -20.69 18.55 -15.54
CA LEU A 166 -20.73 17.78 -14.29
C LEU A 166 -20.12 16.37 -14.48
N LEU A 167 -20.53 15.65 -15.52
CA LEU A 167 -19.99 14.32 -15.80
C LEU A 167 -18.48 14.35 -16.09
N LEU A 168 -18.02 15.36 -16.84
CA LEU A 168 -16.60 15.58 -17.09
C LEU A 168 -15.83 15.87 -15.80
N GLY A 169 -16.36 16.72 -14.94
CA GLY A 169 -15.76 17.02 -13.64
C GLY A 169 -15.65 15.77 -12.74
N LEU A 170 -16.70 14.96 -12.68
CA LEU A 170 -16.69 13.70 -11.95
C LEU A 170 -15.68 12.68 -12.54
N MET A 171 -15.55 12.64 -13.86
CA MET A 171 -14.55 11.79 -14.52
C MET A 171 -13.12 12.21 -14.17
N VAL A 172 -12.83 13.50 -14.22
CA VAL A 172 -11.52 14.05 -13.84
C VAL A 172 -11.21 13.75 -12.36
N LEU A 173 -12.20 13.96 -11.47
CA LEU A 173 -12.08 13.64 -10.06
C LEU A 173 -11.80 12.15 -9.82
N SER A 174 -12.50 11.28 -10.53
CA SER A 174 -12.32 9.83 -10.46
C SER A 174 -10.92 9.40 -10.93
N LEU A 175 -10.41 9.98 -12.02
CA LEU A 175 -9.03 9.75 -12.50
C LEU A 175 -7.99 10.23 -11.49
N ALA A 176 -8.18 11.41 -10.91
CA ALA A 176 -7.28 11.95 -9.89
C ALA A 176 -7.26 11.09 -8.62
N ALA A 177 -8.42 10.58 -8.19
CA ALA A 177 -8.53 9.69 -7.03
C ALA A 177 -7.83 8.35 -7.30
N GLY A 178 -8.04 7.74 -8.46
CA GLY A 178 -7.39 6.50 -8.86
C GLY A 178 -5.86 6.64 -8.96
N TRP A 179 -5.39 7.74 -9.54
CA TRP A 179 -3.96 8.05 -9.60
C TRP A 179 -3.33 8.23 -8.22
N SER A 180 -3.98 9.03 -7.35
CA SER A 180 -3.52 9.25 -5.97
C SER A 180 -3.46 7.96 -5.16
N GLY A 181 -4.46 7.09 -5.29
CA GLY A 181 -4.47 5.79 -4.62
C GLY A 181 -3.35 4.87 -5.09
N LYS A 182 -3.12 4.80 -6.41
CA LYS A 182 -2.04 4.00 -7.00
C LYS A 182 -0.65 4.52 -6.59
N SER A 183 -0.45 5.84 -6.60
CA SER A 183 0.83 6.45 -6.23
C SER A 183 1.23 6.12 -4.78
N LYS A 184 0.27 6.06 -3.86
CA LYS A 184 0.53 5.68 -2.46
C LYS A 184 0.82 4.18 -2.29
N SER A 185 0.21 3.34 -3.11
CA SER A 185 0.39 1.88 -3.08
C SER A 185 1.74 1.42 -3.66
N VAL A 186 2.37 2.22 -4.52
CA VAL A 186 3.61 1.86 -5.26
C VAL A 186 4.85 2.56 -4.69
N ALA A 187 4.71 3.39 -3.65
CA ALA A 187 5.86 4.08 -3.06
C ALA A 187 6.77 3.08 -2.34
N ASP A 188 7.85 2.67 -3.02
CA ASP A 188 8.93 1.82 -2.46
C ASP A 188 9.89 2.61 -1.54
N ASP A 189 9.48 3.81 -1.14
CA ASP A 189 10.25 4.74 -0.34
C ASP A 189 9.94 4.70 1.16
N GLN A 190 9.06 3.78 1.60
CA GLN A 190 8.68 3.63 3.00
C GLN A 190 9.40 2.44 3.63
N ALA A 191 9.84 2.60 4.87
CA ALA A 191 10.53 1.55 5.60
C ALA A 191 10.19 1.59 7.10
N ILE A 192 10.40 0.46 7.78
CA ILE A 192 10.25 0.32 9.23
C ILE A 192 11.62 0.09 9.85
N ILE A 193 11.94 0.86 10.87
CA ILE A 193 13.13 0.68 11.70
C ILE A 193 12.99 -0.61 12.51
N LEU A 194 13.99 -1.48 12.41
CA LEU A 194 13.98 -2.78 13.09
C LEU A 194 14.79 -2.78 14.40
N GLU A 195 15.80 -1.93 14.48
CA GLU A 195 16.71 -1.81 15.63
C GLU A 195 16.84 -0.35 16.03
N GLU A 196 17.11 -0.10 17.31
CA GLU A 196 17.33 1.26 17.78
C GLU A 196 18.54 1.89 17.09
N VAL A 197 18.35 3.08 16.52
CA VAL A 197 19.39 3.78 15.76
C VAL A 197 19.31 5.29 15.97
N LEU A 198 20.46 5.95 15.90
CA LEU A 198 20.55 7.40 15.91
C LEU A 198 20.37 7.96 14.51
N LEU A 199 19.39 8.86 14.36
CA LEU A 199 19.23 9.68 13.18
C LEU A 199 20.34 10.73 13.17
N LYS A 200 21.21 10.70 12.16
CA LYS A 200 22.35 11.62 12.03
C LYS A 200 21.99 12.83 11.17
N SER A 201 22.59 13.98 11.45
CA SER A 201 22.40 15.21 10.65
C SER A 201 23.13 15.18 9.30
N GLY A 202 24.06 14.27 9.09
CA GLY A 202 24.83 14.09 7.86
C GLY A 202 25.24 12.63 7.65
N PRO A 203 25.70 12.27 6.42
CA PRO A 203 26.08 10.91 6.06
C PRO A 203 27.49 10.54 6.58
N ASP A 204 27.71 10.68 7.86
CA ASP A 204 28.97 10.39 8.55
C ASP A 204 28.68 10.07 10.03
N ASP A 205 29.37 9.07 10.59
CA ASP A 205 29.27 8.68 11.99
C ASP A 205 29.60 9.82 12.98
N ARG A 206 30.41 10.77 12.55
CA ARG A 206 30.81 11.95 13.34
C ARG A 206 29.78 13.08 13.29
N SER A 207 28.78 12.98 12.45
CA SER A 207 27.72 13.97 12.39
C SER A 207 26.90 14.01 13.68
N ASN A 208 26.34 15.18 14.00
CA ASN A 208 25.54 15.35 15.19
C ASN A 208 24.31 14.45 15.17
N ASP A 209 23.93 13.96 16.35
CA ASP A 209 22.71 13.21 16.55
C ASP A 209 21.51 14.15 16.51
N VAL A 210 20.49 13.80 15.72
CA VAL A 210 19.24 14.55 15.62
C VAL A 210 18.22 13.97 16.59
N LYS A 211 18.02 12.65 16.52
CA LYS A 211 17.01 11.92 17.31
C LYS A 211 17.35 10.45 17.40
N VAL A 212 16.89 9.79 18.46
CA VAL A 212 16.86 8.32 18.55
C VAL A 212 15.61 7.82 17.80
N LEU A 213 15.78 6.87 16.90
CA LEU A 213 14.69 6.14 16.26
C LEU A 213 14.56 4.77 16.91
N TYR A 214 13.39 4.47 17.42
CA TYR A 214 13.09 3.20 18.06
C TYR A 214 12.56 2.17 17.08
N PRO A 215 12.69 0.87 17.37
CA PRO A 215 12.13 -0.19 16.56
C PRO A 215 10.61 -0.02 16.37
N GLY A 216 10.14 -0.17 15.13
CA GLY A 216 8.74 0.07 14.76
C GLY A 216 8.45 1.47 14.18
N TYR A 217 9.41 2.41 14.26
CA TYR A 217 9.28 3.72 13.60
C TYR A 217 9.18 3.57 12.09
N LYS A 218 8.23 4.30 11.49
CA LYS A 218 8.10 4.42 10.05
C LYS A 218 8.91 5.60 9.54
N ILE A 219 9.68 5.36 8.49
CA ILE A 219 10.51 6.36 7.82
C ILE A 219 10.22 6.39 6.32
N PHE A 220 10.49 7.53 5.70
CA PHE A 220 10.39 7.75 4.27
C PHE A 220 11.78 7.95 3.69
N ILE A 221 12.23 7.10 2.81
CA ILE A 221 13.52 7.17 2.15
C ILE A 221 13.44 8.26 1.10
N LEU A 222 14.33 9.26 1.17
CA LEU A 222 14.35 10.40 0.26
C LEU A 222 15.46 10.27 -0.78
N ASP A 223 16.64 9.79 -0.37
CA ASP A 223 17.84 9.76 -1.20
C ASP A 223 18.89 8.81 -0.60
N GLU A 224 19.95 8.57 -1.36
CA GLU A 224 21.12 7.80 -0.90
C GLU A 224 22.40 8.60 -1.16
N LEU A 225 23.26 8.72 -0.15
CA LEU A 225 24.52 9.41 -0.25
C LEU A 225 25.60 8.67 0.53
N SER A 226 26.67 8.26 -0.17
CA SER A 226 27.85 7.62 0.44
C SER A 226 27.54 6.37 1.30
N GLY A 227 26.53 5.59 0.90
CA GLY A 227 26.09 4.39 1.63
C GLY A 227 25.12 4.66 2.77
N TRP A 228 24.79 5.93 3.04
CA TRP A 228 23.77 6.34 3.98
C TRP A 228 22.47 6.63 3.27
N LYS A 229 21.33 6.28 3.89
CA LYS A 229 20.01 6.64 3.41
C LYS A 229 19.58 7.94 4.08
N LYS A 230 19.27 8.94 3.26
CA LYS A 230 18.60 10.16 3.72
C LYS A 230 17.13 9.82 3.92
N VAL A 231 16.64 10.00 5.13
CA VAL A 231 15.28 9.64 5.51
C VAL A 231 14.55 10.81 6.15
N ARG A 232 13.23 10.76 6.08
CA ARG A 232 12.33 11.65 6.80
C ARG A 232 11.44 10.80 7.70
N THR A 233 11.30 11.19 8.93
CA THR A 233 10.43 10.57 9.93
C THR A 233 8.97 11.02 9.76
N GLU A 234 8.02 10.36 10.45
CA GLU A 234 6.59 10.75 10.45
C GLU A 234 6.38 12.14 11.06
N ASP A 235 7.19 12.55 12.03
CA ASP A 235 7.21 13.91 12.62
C ASP A 235 8.00 14.94 11.78
N ARG A 236 8.34 14.56 10.52
CA ARG A 236 9.01 15.41 9.50
C ARG A 236 10.45 15.80 9.78
N GLU A 237 11.10 15.19 10.74
CA GLU A 237 12.55 15.34 10.89
C GLU A 237 13.29 14.65 9.75
N VAL A 238 14.40 15.23 9.32
CA VAL A 238 15.21 14.73 8.21
C VAL A 238 16.62 14.46 8.70
N GLY A 239 17.16 13.28 8.35
CA GLY A 239 18.51 12.91 8.69
C GLY A 239 18.98 11.70 7.89
N TYR A 240 20.00 11.04 8.38
CA TYR A 240 20.65 9.92 7.71
C TYR A 240 20.73 8.71 8.64
N VAL A 241 20.48 7.53 8.08
CA VAL A 241 20.62 6.22 8.76
C VAL A 241 21.33 5.23 7.83
N LEU A 242 21.93 4.19 8.40
CA LEU A 242 22.50 3.09 7.63
C LEU A 242 21.40 2.15 7.11
N PRO A 243 21.60 1.48 5.97
CA PRO A 243 20.55 0.67 5.33
C PRO A 243 20.26 -0.67 6.04
N ASP A 244 21.09 -1.13 6.95
CA ASP A 244 20.97 -2.38 7.69
C ASP A 244 19.98 -2.33 8.86
N VAL A 245 19.63 -1.14 9.34
CA VAL A 245 18.77 -0.92 10.52
C VAL A 245 17.26 -0.89 10.20
N PHE A 246 16.89 -0.94 8.94
CA PHE A 246 15.48 -0.88 8.53
C PHE A 246 15.15 -1.88 7.41
N LYS A 247 13.88 -2.14 7.20
CA LYS A 247 13.38 -2.87 6.02
C LYS A 247 12.32 -2.07 5.28
N VAL A 248 12.41 -2.09 3.95
CA VAL A 248 11.42 -1.48 3.06
C VAL A 248 10.10 -2.25 3.13
N ILE A 249 9.01 -1.49 3.14
CA ILE A 249 7.64 -1.99 3.19
C ILE A 249 7.26 -2.65 1.86
#